data_c6677992a2b544d55ec9ea5b6a3ff645
#
_entry.id   c6677992a2b544d55ec9ea5b6a3ff645
#
_cell.length_a   1.000
_cell.length_b   1.000
_cell.length_c   1.000
_cell.angle_alpha   90.00
_cell.angle_beta   90.00
_cell.angle_gamma   90.00
#
_symmetry.space_group_name_H-M   'P 1'
#
loop_
_entity.id
_entity.type
_entity.pdbx_description
1 polymer ?
#
loop_
_entity_poly.entity_id
_entity_poly.type
_entity_poly.pdbx_seq_one_letter_code
_entity_poly.pdbx_strand_id
1 'polypeptide(L)'
;LMGAQIHRDCPGPLPEGAWARQDVLSGMGSGEKRVLLDAITRYCLDKGYSRSSIWTFSSEPQAGYSSMTRDNFLGFGCSATTLLKGQFKINTFSVEEYCKRINEGKLATSLTIRFTSRQRMIYYLFWTAYSTQVDQRDFEKFFGVPLKKMYGFELWLAKQLGFVTETDGVYRMTLKGAFYYHYYENFYTLAYIDKMWGIMREQAFPERIEL
;
A
#
# COMPACT_ATOMS: atom_id res chain seq x y z
N LEU A 1 -9.78 6.63 -3.83
CA LEU A 1 -10.91 5.78 -3.45
C LEU A 1 -10.47 4.32 -3.48
N MET A 2 -9.84 3.82 -2.43
CA MET A 2 -9.70 2.38 -2.25
C MET A 2 -11.00 1.89 -1.60
N GLY A 3 -11.90 1.35 -2.43
CA GLY A 3 -13.02 0.57 -1.93
C GLY A 3 -12.49 -0.68 -1.25
N ALA A 4 -12.99 -1.02 -0.08
CA ALA A 4 -12.72 -2.28 0.56
C ALA A 4 -13.09 -3.41 -0.43
N GLN A 5 -12.13 -4.20 -0.89
CA GLN A 5 -12.39 -5.42 -1.63
C GLN A 5 -12.95 -6.44 -0.63
N ILE A 6 -14.26 -6.56 -0.61
CA ILE A 6 -14.93 -7.65 0.09
C ILE A 6 -14.84 -8.87 -0.84
N HIS A 7 -14.05 -9.85 -0.45
CA HIS A 7 -13.95 -11.12 -1.18
C HIS A 7 -15.28 -11.89 -1.16
N ARG A 8 -15.51 -12.73 -2.17
CA ARG A 8 -16.75 -13.35 -2.64
C ARG A 8 -17.61 -14.17 -1.66
N ASP A 9 -17.27 -14.22 -0.38
CA ASP A 9 -17.97 -15.02 0.62
C ASP A 9 -18.92 -14.21 1.52
N CYS A 10 -19.22 -12.96 1.16
CA CYS A 10 -20.30 -12.23 1.82
C CYS A 10 -21.67 -12.71 1.28
N PRO A 11 -22.54 -13.26 2.13
CA PRO A 11 -23.87 -13.69 1.70
C PRO A 11 -24.74 -12.47 1.41
N GLY A 12 -25.07 -12.27 0.13
CA GLY A 12 -26.09 -11.35 -0.33
C GLY A 12 -25.60 -10.07 -1.00
N PRO A 13 -26.39 -9.52 -1.94
CA PRO A 13 -26.10 -8.22 -2.54
C PRO A 13 -26.19 -7.12 -1.49
N LEU A 14 -25.25 -6.19 -1.53
CA LEU A 14 -25.33 -4.96 -0.74
C LEU A 14 -26.66 -4.24 -1.07
N PRO A 15 -27.39 -3.74 -0.08
CA PRO A 15 -28.66 -3.06 -0.34
C PRO A 15 -28.45 -1.89 -1.30
N GLU A 16 -29.40 -1.74 -2.25
CA GLU A 16 -29.45 -0.58 -3.15
C GLU A 16 -29.37 0.70 -2.30
N GLY A 17 -28.43 1.57 -2.61
CA GLY A 17 -28.14 2.78 -1.83
C GLY A 17 -26.87 2.72 -0.97
N ALA A 18 -26.15 1.59 -0.87
CA ALA A 18 -24.86 1.53 -0.17
C ALA A 18 -23.81 2.46 -0.81
N TRP A 19 -23.95 2.78 -2.09
CA TRP A 19 -23.08 3.71 -2.83
C TRP A 19 -23.42 5.19 -2.58
N ALA A 20 -24.62 5.52 -2.13
CA ALA A 20 -25.04 6.88 -1.86
C ALA A 20 -24.48 7.45 -0.54
N ARG A 21 -23.77 6.64 0.27
CA ARG A 21 -23.19 7.05 1.56
C ARG A 21 -21.76 7.56 1.48
N GLN A 22 -21.21 7.72 0.31
CA GLN A 22 -19.84 8.24 0.13
C GLN A 22 -19.69 9.67 0.66
N ASP A 23 -20.74 10.47 0.56
CA ASP A 23 -20.79 11.85 1.08
C ASP A 23 -20.80 11.89 2.61
N VAL A 24 -21.40 10.91 3.27
CA VAL A 24 -21.45 10.82 4.74
C VAL A 24 -20.06 10.51 5.30
N LEU A 25 -19.28 9.65 4.63
CA LEU A 25 -17.93 9.29 5.08
C LEU A 25 -16.91 10.42 4.84
N SER A 26 -17.13 11.28 3.86
CA SER A 26 -16.25 12.42 3.59
C SER A 26 -16.35 13.50 4.66
N GLY A 27 -17.48 13.59 5.36
CA GLY A 27 -17.72 14.52 6.47
C GLY A 27 -17.26 14.03 7.83
N MET A 28 -16.89 12.74 7.98
CA MET A 28 -16.48 12.19 9.27
C MET A 28 -15.15 12.74 9.76
N GLY A 29 -15.12 13.19 11.01
CA GLY A 29 -13.90 13.60 11.69
C GLY A 29 -12.93 12.44 11.92
N SER A 30 -11.63 12.75 12.12
CA SER A 30 -10.60 11.73 12.35
C SER A 30 -10.87 10.85 13.57
N GLY A 31 -11.50 11.41 14.61
CA GLY A 31 -11.91 10.66 15.81
C GLY A 31 -12.98 9.61 15.52
N GLU A 32 -13.99 9.97 14.72
CA GLU A 32 -15.06 9.06 14.32
C GLU A 32 -14.55 7.94 13.42
N LYS A 33 -13.66 8.25 12.48
CA LYS A 33 -12.99 7.26 11.63
C LYS A 33 -12.20 6.24 12.46
N ARG A 34 -11.56 6.70 13.54
CA ARG A 34 -10.83 5.82 14.46
C ARG A 34 -11.76 4.88 15.20
N VAL A 35 -12.87 5.40 15.74
CA VAL A 35 -13.87 4.58 16.45
C VAL A 35 -14.45 3.52 15.52
N LEU A 36 -14.74 3.88 14.26
CA LEU A 36 -15.27 2.96 13.28
C LEU A 36 -14.24 1.87 12.90
N LEU A 37 -12.97 2.25 12.69
CA LEU A 37 -11.90 1.29 12.41
C LEU A 37 -11.71 0.29 13.55
N ASP A 38 -11.72 0.77 14.80
CA ASP A 38 -11.61 -0.07 15.97
C ASP A 38 -12.81 -1.02 16.09
N ALA A 39 -14.03 -0.55 15.85
CA ALA A 39 -15.26 -1.35 15.89
C ALA A 39 -15.23 -2.46 14.81
N ILE A 40 -14.91 -2.12 13.56
CA ILE A 40 -14.81 -3.08 12.46
C ILE A 40 -13.73 -4.13 12.77
N THR A 41 -12.56 -3.67 13.24
CA THR A 41 -11.46 -4.59 13.57
C THR A 41 -11.87 -5.58 14.65
N ARG A 42 -12.47 -5.12 15.75
CA ARG A 42 -12.96 -6.00 16.84
C ARG A 42 -14.00 -6.99 16.32
N TYR A 43 -14.97 -6.51 15.56
CA TYR A 43 -16.01 -7.37 14.98
C TYR A 43 -15.41 -8.47 14.12
N CYS A 44 -14.46 -8.16 13.23
CA CYS A 44 -13.82 -9.13 12.37
C CYS A 44 -13.02 -10.17 13.20
N LEU A 45 -12.25 -9.71 14.19
CA LEU A 45 -11.47 -10.60 15.07
C LEU A 45 -12.40 -11.52 15.90
N ASP A 46 -13.49 -11.02 16.44
CA ASP A 46 -14.49 -11.80 17.20
C ASP A 46 -15.19 -12.85 16.33
N LYS A 47 -15.26 -12.64 15.02
CA LYS A 47 -15.77 -13.60 14.03
C LYS A 47 -14.72 -14.58 13.51
N GLY A 48 -13.51 -14.56 14.07
CA GLY A 48 -12.43 -15.47 13.69
C GLY A 48 -11.63 -15.04 12.45
N TYR A 49 -11.86 -13.84 11.94
CA TYR A 49 -11.02 -13.29 10.88
C TYR A 49 -9.68 -12.85 11.44
N SER A 50 -8.62 -13.04 10.67
CA SER A 50 -7.30 -12.49 10.94
C SER A 50 -7.05 -11.26 10.06
N ARG A 51 -6.31 -10.29 10.59
CA ARG A 51 -5.97 -9.07 9.86
C ARG A 51 -4.71 -9.30 9.02
N SER A 52 -4.81 -9.20 7.71
CA SER A 52 -3.70 -9.41 6.77
C SER A 52 -3.09 -8.10 6.24
N SER A 53 -3.82 -6.99 6.33
CA SER A 53 -3.30 -5.64 6.04
C SER A 53 -4.06 -4.59 6.86
N ILE A 54 -3.76 -3.32 6.64
CA ILE A 54 -4.49 -2.21 7.29
C ILE A 54 -6.01 -2.35 7.12
N TRP A 55 -6.47 -2.82 5.95
CA TRP A 55 -7.89 -2.86 5.57
C TRP A 55 -8.42 -4.25 5.25
N THR A 56 -7.57 -5.27 5.23
CA THR A 56 -7.97 -6.59 4.78
C THR A 56 -8.06 -7.54 5.96
N PHE A 57 -9.20 -8.21 6.05
CA PHE A 57 -9.45 -9.29 7.00
C PHE A 57 -9.74 -10.56 6.20
N SER A 58 -9.19 -11.69 6.64
CA SER A 58 -9.34 -12.98 5.99
C SER A 58 -9.74 -14.05 7.00
N SER A 59 -10.67 -14.94 6.63
CA SER A 59 -11.05 -16.10 7.42
C SER A 59 -10.00 -17.20 7.40
N GLU A 60 -9.14 -17.20 6.36
CA GLU A 60 -8.03 -18.14 6.25
C GLU A 60 -6.70 -17.39 6.23
N PRO A 61 -5.61 -17.98 6.76
CA PRO A 61 -4.28 -17.45 6.56
C PRO A 61 -4.00 -17.39 5.07
N GLN A 62 -3.89 -16.19 4.51
CA GLN A 62 -3.63 -16.05 3.08
C GLN A 62 -2.27 -16.65 2.72
N ALA A 63 -2.30 -17.81 2.07
CA ALA A 63 -1.16 -18.34 1.36
C ALA A 63 -0.99 -17.60 0.04
N GLY A 64 -0.01 -16.72 -0.04
CA GLY A 64 0.71 -16.52 -1.28
C GLY A 64 0.41 -15.31 -2.14
N TYR A 65 -0.78 -14.76 -2.30
CA TYR A 65 -0.99 -13.57 -3.12
C TYR A 65 -1.19 -12.32 -2.28
N SER A 66 -0.32 -11.35 -2.47
CA SER A 66 -0.48 -10.01 -1.91
C SER A 66 -0.32 -8.98 -3.03
N SER A 67 -1.25 -8.03 -3.11
CA SER A 67 -1.09 -6.84 -3.94
C SER A 67 0.03 -5.91 -3.44
N MET A 68 0.65 -6.25 -2.33
CA MET A 68 1.73 -5.48 -1.71
C MET A 68 3.05 -5.75 -2.42
N THR A 69 3.49 -4.79 -3.19
CA THR A 69 4.61 -4.86 -4.13
C THR A 69 5.93 -4.43 -3.48
N ARG A 70 6.32 -5.06 -2.38
CA ARG A 70 7.53 -4.70 -1.61
C ARG A 70 8.83 -5.21 -2.22
N ASP A 71 8.77 -6.36 -2.89
CA ASP A 71 9.93 -7.04 -3.47
C ASP A 71 10.21 -6.55 -4.90
N ASN A 72 11.04 -7.27 -5.64
CA ASN A 72 11.17 -7.05 -7.07
C ASN A 72 10.00 -7.73 -7.79
N PHE A 73 9.41 -7.04 -8.76
CA PHE A 73 8.29 -7.55 -9.54
C PHE A 73 8.29 -6.95 -10.95
N LEU A 74 7.66 -7.67 -11.88
CA LEU A 74 7.43 -7.23 -13.24
C LEU A 74 5.93 -7.05 -13.48
N GLY A 75 5.55 -5.89 -13.98
CA GLY A 75 4.18 -5.59 -14.38
C GLY A 75 4.01 -5.66 -15.88
N PHE A 76 2.94 -6.31 -16.31
CA PHE A 76 2.55 -6.44 -17.72
C PHE A 76 1.22 -5.74 -17.95
N GLY A 77 1.12 -5.04 -19.05
CA GLY A 77 -0.09 -4.33 -19.45
C GLY A 77 -0.02 -2.82 -19.25
N CYS A 78 -1.08 -2.16 -19.70
CA CYS A 78 -1.31 -0.74 -19.54
C CYS A 78 -1.40 -0.38 -18.03
N SER A 79 -0.84 0.75 -17.62
CA SER A 79 -0.73 1.23 -16.23
C SER A 79 0.01 0.33 -15.24
N ALA A 80 0.50 -0.84 -15.67
CA ALA A 80 1.21 -1.76 -14.79
C ALA A 80 2.55 -1.17 -14.33
N THR A 81 2.92 -1.50 -13.10
CA THR A 81 4.17 -1.05 -12.50
C THR A 81 5.20 -2.19 -12.46
N THR A 82 6.47 -1.84 -12.54
CA THR A 82 7.60 -2.76 -12.40
C THR A 82 8.58 -2.18 -11.40
N LEU A 83 9.05 -2.99 -10.46
CA LEU A 83 10.15 -2.61 -9.58
C LEU A 83 11.28 -3.63 -9.72
N LEU A 84 12.37 -3.21 -10.32
CA LEU A 84 13.53 -4.07 -10.56
C LEU A 84 14.83 -3.28 -10.39
N LYS A 85 15.78 -3.83 -9.63
CA LYS A 85 17.11 -3.23 -9.42
C LYS A 85 17.06 -1.75 -9.00
N GLY A 86 16.12 -1.39 -8.13
CA GLY A 86 15.97 -0.01 -7.64
C GLY A 86 15.36 0.97 -8.64
N GLN A 87 14.84 0.49 -9.77
CA GLN A 87 14.07 1.29 -10.72
C GLN A 87 12.59 0.94 -10.61
N PHE A 88 11.78 1.93 -10.30
CA PHE A 88 10.33 1.82 -10.35
C PHE A 88 9.84 2.42 -11.66
N LYS A 89 9.18 1.60 -12.47
CA LYS A 89 8.68 1.98 -13.79
C LYS A 89 7.18 1.85 -13.82
N ILE A 90 6.53 2.76 -14.52
CA ILE A 90 5.09 2.73 -14.75
C ILE A 90 4.85 2.75 -16.26
N ASN A 91 4.06 1.82 -16.76
CA ASN A 91 3.64 1.82 -18.15
C ASN A 91 2.59 2.90 -18.40
N THR A 92 2.47 3.37 -19.63
CA THR A 92 1.45 4.36 -20.00
C THR A 92 0.04 3.91 -19.61
N PHE A 93 -0.80 4.88 -19.26
CA PHE A 93 -2.22 4.66 -18.97
C PHE A 93 -3.08 4.58 -20.26
N SER A 94 -2.54 5.03 -21.40
CA SER A 94 -3.21 4.90 -22.70
C SER A 94 -3.06 3.48 -23.25
N VAL A 95 -4.18 2.79 -23.44
CA VAL A 95 -4.21 1.45 -24.04
C VAL A 95 -3.72 1.48 -25.48
N GLU A 96 -4.12 2.50 -26.24
CA GLU A 96 -3.73 2.70 -27.63
C GLU A 96 -2.20 2.86 -27.78
N GLU A 97 -1.62 3.78 -27.03
CA GLU A 97 -0.17 4.01 -27.06
C GLU A 97 0.63 2.84 -26.48
N TYR A 98 0.08 2.11 -25.52
CA TYR A 98 0.66 0.87 -25.02
C TYR A 98 0.75 -0.17 -26.15
N CYS A 99 -0.37 -0.46 -26.82
CA CYS A 99 -0.41 -1.43 -27.93
C CYS A 99 0.51 -1.03 -29.08
N LYS A 100 0.52 0.24 -29.45
CA LYS A 100 1.40 0.78 -30.50
C LYS A 100 2.87 0.53 -30.17
N ARG A 101 3.33 0.89 -28.96
CA ARG A 101 4.71 0.67 -28.52
C ARG A 101 5.09 -0.80 -28.52
N ILE A 102 4.24 -1.67 -27.99
CA ILE A 102 4.50 -3.11 -27.96
C ILE A 102 4.58 -3.69 -29.38
N ASN A 103 3.71 -3.30 -30.28
CA ASN A 103 3.73 -3.74 -31.68
C ASN A 103 5.00 -3.26 -32.44
N GLU A 104 5.58 -2.14 -32.01
CA GLU A 104 6.86 -1.62 -32.51
C GLU A 104 8.06 -2.29 -31.82
N GLY A 105 7.87 -3.27 -30.95
CA GLY A 105 8.95 -3.92 -30.20
C GLY A 105 9.58 -3.02 -29.11
N LYS A 106 8.89 -1.97 -28.69
CA LYS A 106 9.35 -0.98 -27.70
C LYS A 106 8.65 -1.18 -26.37
N LEU A 107 9.36 -0.82 -25.27
CA LEU A 107 8.73 -0.76 -23.96
C LEU A 107 7.73 0.42 -23.91
N ALA A 108 6.57 0.17 -23.32
CA ALA A 108 5.54 1.19 -23.11
C ALA A 108 5.70 1.92 -21.76
N THR A 109 6.92 1.98 -21.24
CA THR A 109 7.24 2.70 -20.00
C THR A 109 7.06 4.19 -20.19
N SER A 110 6.18 4.78 -19.39
CA SER A 110 5.88 6.22 -19.38
C SER A 110 6.73 6.95 -18.35
N LEU A 111 6.89 6.39 -17.16
CA LEU A 111 7.65 6.99 -16.08
C LEU A 111 8.69 6.01 -15.51
N THR A 112 9.87 6.52 -15.19
CA THR A 112 10.92 5.77 -14.47
C THR A 112 11.41 6.59 -13.29
N ILE A 113 11.28 6.03 -12.10
CA ILE A 113 11.84 6.58 -10.86
C ILE A 113 13.04 5.71 -10.47
N ARG A 114 14.17 6.32 -10.19
CA ARG A 114 15.36 5.64 -9.66
C ARG A 114 15.45 5.86 -8.17
N PHE A 115 15.39 4.78 -7.40
CA PHE A 115 15.55 4.83 -5.96
C PHE A 115 17.02 4.80 -5.56
N THR A 116 17.40 5.66 -4.65
CA THR A 116 18.59 5.46 -3.82
C THR A 116 18.35 4.25 -2.90
N SER A 117 19.43 3.67 -2.35
CA SER A 117 19.30 2.55 -1.40
C SER A 117 18.37 2.89 -0.23
N ARG A 118 18.46 4.11 0.31
CA ARG A 118 17.59 4.57 1.41
C ARG A 118 16.13 4.67 0.98
N GLN A 119 15.84 5.24 -0.18
CA GLN A 119 14.47 5.32 -0.71
C GLN A 119 13.90 3.92 -0.97
N ARG A 120 14.72 2.98 -1.46
CA ARG A 120 14.30 1.60 -1.65
C ARG A 120 13.95 0.89 -0.34
N MET A 121 14.73 1.14 0.73
CA MET A 121 14.44 0.65 2.07
C MET A 121 13.13 1.23 2.62
N ILE A 122 12.91 2.55 2.46
CA ILE A 122 11.68 3.22 2.89
C ILE A 122 10.47 2.66 2.14
N TYR A 123 10.57 2.47 0.84
CA TYR A 123 9.52 1.83 0.03
C TYR A 123 9.19 0.41 0.52
N TYR A 124 10.20 -0.39 0.82
CA TYR A 124 10.03 -1.73 1.37
C TYR A 124 9.32 -1.69 2.73
N LEU A 125 9.78 -0.83 3.63
CA LEU A 125 9.20 -0.68 4.95
C LEU A 125 7.76 -0.17 4.90
N PHE A 126 7.45 0.75 3.98
CA PHE A 126 6.09 1.23 3.77
C PHE A 126 5.14 0.06 3.45
N TRP A 127 5.45 -0.74 2.45
CA TRP A 127 4.60 -1.87 2.05
C TRP A 127 4.57 -3.00 3.07
N THR A 128 5.68 -3.23 3.78
CA THR A 128 5.74 -4.21 4.85
C THR A 128 4.89 -3.76 6.06
N ALA A 129 4.95 -2.49 6.42
CA ALA A 129 4.11 -1.91 7.46
C ALA A 129 2.61 -1.94 7.07
N TYR A 130 2.28 -1.77 5.78
CA TYR A 130 0.91 -1.94 5.29
C TYR A 130 0.37 -3.35 5.57
N SER A 131 1.21 -4.38 5.52
CA SER A 131 0.86 -5.74 5.95
C SER A 131 0.84 -5.94 7.47
N THR A 132 0.89 -4.87 8.23
CA THR A 132 0.81 -4.80 9.69
C THR A 132 1.98 -5.38 10.48
N GLN A 133 3.01 -5.88 9.80
CA GLN A 133 4.19 -6.44 10.47
C GLN A 133 5.46 -6.24 9.65
N VAL A 134 6.58 -6.05 10.37
CA VAL A 134 7.93 -5.94 9.79
C VAL A 134 8.84 -6.95 10.51
N ASP A 135 9.32 -7.97 9.81
CA ASP A 135 10.33 -8.89 10.31
C ASP A 135 11.73 -8.34 10.00
N GLN A 136 12.55 -8.13 11.04
CA GLN A 136 13.91 -7.60 10.85
C GLN A 136 14.82 -8.58 10.08
N ARG A 137 14.57 -9.89 10.17
CA ARG A 137 15.34 -10.91 9.45
C ARG A 137 15.09 -10.85 7.95
N ASP A 138 13.82 -10.65 7.54
CA ASP A 138 13.46 -10.47 6.13
C ASP A 138 14.08 -9.21 5.55
N PHE A 139 14.06 -8.12 6.32
CA PHE A 139 14.72 -6.87 5.92
C PHE A 139 16.23 -7.06 5.74
N GLU A 140 16.89 -7.68 6.71
CA GLU A 140 18.34 -7.94 6.67
C GLU A 140 18.71 -8.88 5.51
N LYS A 141 17.93 -9.93 5.28
CA LYS A 141 18.09 -10.84 4.15
C LYS A 141 17.98 -10.11 2.80
N PHE A 142 17.06 -9.15 2.70
CA PHE A 142 16.81 -8.43 1.45
C PHE A 142 17.86 -7.34 1.16
N PHE A 143 18.28 -6.61 2.19
CA PHE A 143 19.18 -5.46 2.05
C PHE A 143 20.62 -5.71 2.46
N GLY A 144 20.91 -6.82 3.13
CA GLY A 144 22.24 -7.14 3.63
C GLY A 144 22.69 -6.27 4.81
N VAL A 145 21.77 -5.53 5.44
CA VAL A 145 22.05 -4.67 6.60
C VAL A 145 20.97 -4.81 7.66
N PRO A 146 21.33 -4.84 8.96
CA PRO A 146 20.35 -4.95 10.03
C PRO A 146 19.37 -3.78 10.08
N LEU A 147 18.08 -4.08 10.22
CA LEU A 147 17.02 -3.08 10.30
C LEU A 147 17.28 -2.06 11.43
N LYS A 148 17.66 -2.54 12.62
CA LYS A 148 17.94 -1.66 13.78
C LYS A 148 19.13 -0.73 13.57
N LYS A 149 20.11 -1.11 12.73
CA LYS A 149 21.24 -0.23 12.38
C LYS A 149 20.79 0.95 11.54
N MET A 150 19.82 0.74 10.67
CA MET A 150 19.32 1.77 9.74
C MET A 150 18.21 2.62 10.35
N TYR A 151 17.31 2.02 11.14
CA TYR A 151 16.06 2.63 11.62
C TYR A 151 15.80 2.39 13.11
N GLY A 152 16.86 2.18 13.90
CA GLY A 152 16.72 1.85 15.33
C GLY A 152 16.03 2.94 16.15
N PHE A 153 16.30 4.21 15.84
CA PHE A 153 15.67 5.34 16.53
C PHE A 153 14.18 5.44 16.19
N GLU A 154 13.83 5.33 14.92
CA GLU A 154 12.44 5.39 14.43
C GLU A 154 11.61 4.23 15.00
N LEU A 155 12.17 3.02 15.06
CA LEU A 155 11.53 1.86 15.65
C LEU A 155 11.35 2.00 17.17
N TRP A 156 12.36 2.52 17.86
CA TRP A 156 12.26 2.82 19.29
C TRP A 156 11.15 3.85 19.55
N LEU A 157 11.13 4.95 18.79
CA LEU A 157 10.10 5.97 18.91
C LEU A 157 8.69 5.41 18.63
N ALA A 158 8.55 4.61 17.59
CA ALA A 158 7.27 3.96 17.26
C ALA A 158 6.76 3.06 18.41
N LYS A 159 7.67 2.36 19.10
CA LYS A 159 7.34 1.57 20.31
C LYS A 159 6.92 2.47 21.47
N GLN A 160 7.66 3.55 21.76
CA GLN A 160 7.32 4.49 22.84
C GLN A 160 5.95 5.14 22.61
N LEU A 161 5.64 5.47 21.38
CA LEU A 161 4.34 6.03 21.00
C LEU A 161 3.21 4.98 20.97
N GLY A 162 3.53 3.71 21.18
CA GLY A 162 2.56 2.60 21.16
C GLY A 162 1.99 2.31 19.77
N PHE A 163 2.72 2.63 18.71
CA PHE A 163 2.33 2.33 17.33
C PHE A 163 2.65 0.90 16.92
N VAL A 164 3.70 0.33 17.50
CA VAL A 164 4.12 -1.04 17.26
C VAL A 164 4.48 -1.75 18.57
N THR A 165 4.34 -3.06 18.56
CA THR A 165 4.93 -3.97 19.55
C THR A 165 6.04 -4.77 18.90
N GLU A 166 7.01 -5.25 19.67
CA GLU A 166 8.10 -6.10 19.18
C GLU A 166 8.11 -7.41 19.94
N THR A 167 8.13 -8.52 19.23
CA THR A 167 8.30 -9.87 19.78
C THR A 167 9.17 -10.67 18.81
N ASP A 168 10.25 -11.27 19.30
CA ASP A 168 11.17 -12.11 18.53
C ASP A 168 11.71 -11.47 17.23
N GLY A 169 11.93 -10.15 17.28
CA GLY A 169 12.42 -9.40 16.12
C GLY A 169 11.38 -9.07 15.06
N VAL A 170 10.11 -9.34 15.35
CA VAL A 170 8.98 -8.94 14.49
C VAL A 170 8.27 -7.76 15.15
N TYR A 171 8.21 -6.66 14.41
CA TYR A 171 7.43 -5.48 14.79
C TYR A 171 6.02 -5.64 14.26
N ARG A 172 5.03 -5.63 15.14
CA ARG A 172 3.60 -5.72 14.79
C ARG A 172 2.91 -4.41 15.08
N MET A 173 2.13 -3.94 14.11
CA MET A 173 1.38 -2.71 14.22
C MET A 173 0.20 -2.87 15.18
N THR A 174 0.06 -1.93 16.11
CA THR A 174 -1.12 -1.82 16.98
C THR A 174 -2.30 -1.20 16.23
N LEU A 175 -3.51 -1.23 16.82
CA LEU A 175 -4.65 -0.49 16.25
C LEU A 175 -4.36 1.02 16.17
N LYS A 176 -3.69 1.57 17.18
CA LYS A 176 -3.26 2.97 17.18
C LYS A 176 -2.30 3.24 16.02
N GLY A 177 -1.30 2.38 15.83
CA GLY A 177 -0.33 2.48 14.75
C GLY A 177 -1.00 2.39 13.37
N ALA A 178 -1.94 1.45 13.20
CA ALA A 178 -2.69 1.29 11.96
C ALA A 178 -3.52 2.54 11.59
N PHE A 179 -4.15 3.18 12.58
CA PHE A 179 -4.88 4.42 12.35
C PHE A 179 -3.96 5.55 11.83
N TYR A 180 -2.81 5.78 12.49
CA TYR A 180 -1.88 6.83 12.08
C TYR A 180 -1.19 6.51 10.76
N TYR A 181 -0.88 5.23 10.51
CA TYR A 181 -0.34 4.79 9.23
C TYR A 181 -1.31 5.10 8.09
N HIS A 182 -2.59 4.74 8.26
CA HIS A 182 -3.62 5.04 7.27
C HIS A 182 -3.81 6.54 7.05
N TYR A 183 -3.78 7.34 8.12
CA TYR A 183 -3.87 8.78 7.99
C TYR A 183 -2.74 9.35 7.14
N TYR A 184 -1.51 8.87 7.34
CA TYR A 184 -0.35 9.25 6.55
C TYR A 184 -0.44 8.74 5.10
N GLU A 185 -0.86 7.48 4.89
CA GLU A 185 -1.05 6.89 3.57
C GLU A 185 -2.07 7.70 2.74
N ASN A 186 -3.19 8.06 3.34
CA ASN A 186 -4.23 8.86 2.68
C ASN A 186 -3.69 10.25 2.29
N PHE A 187 -2.95 10.90 3.17
CA PHE A 187 -2.30 12.18 2.86
C PHE A 187 -1.31 12.04 1.70
N TYR A 188 -0.44 11.04 1.74
CA TYR A 188 0.54 10.79 0.69
C TYR A 188 -0.13 10.47 -0.65
N THR A 189 -1.17 9.65 -0.65
CA THR A 189 -1.91 9.31 -1.87
C THR A 189 -2.53 10.55 -2.50
N LEU A 190 -3.24 11.37 -1.74
CA LEU A 190 -3.89 12.58 -2.26
C LEU A 190 -2.88 13.64 -2.71
N ALA A 191 -1.77 13.81 -1.97
CA ALA A 191 -0.81 14.86 -2.27
C ALA A 191 0.10 14.56 -3.47
N TYR A 192 0.42 13.29 -3.71
CA TYR A 192 1.43 12.89 -4.69
C TYR A 192 0.93 11.90 -5.73
N ILE A 193 0.31 10.81 -5.31
CA ILE A 193 -0.06 9.72 -6.22
C ILE A 193 -1.17 10.16 -7.18
N ASP A 194 -2.21 10.79 -6.66
CA ASP A 194 -3.33 11.26 -7.50
C ASP A 194 -2.88 12.31 -8.52
N LYS A 195 -1.98 13.22 -8.12
CA LYS A 195 -1.41 14.21 -9.04
C LYS A 195 -0.59 13.54 -10.14
N MET A 196 0.29 12.63 -9.76
CA MET A 196 1.11 11.88 -10.72
C MET A 196 0.24 11.09 -11.70
N TRP A 197 -0.78 10.39 -11.21
CA TRP A 197 -1.70 9.65 -12.07
C TRP A 197 -2.57 10.55 -12.93
N GLY A 198 -2.96 11.73 -12.44
CA GLY A 198 -3.65 12.75 -13.22
C GLY A 198 -2.86 13.12 -14.48
N ILE A 199 -1.60 13.50 -14.30
CA ILE A 199 -0.70 13.85 -15.42
C ILE A 199 -0.53 12.68 -16.40
N MET A 200 -0.32 11.45 -15.88
CA MET A 200 -0.14 10.27 -16.73
C MET A 200 -1.40 9.84 -17.48
N ARG A 201 -2.60 10.22 -17.02
CA ARG A 201 -3.86 10.01 -17.77
C ARG A 201 -4.02 11.01 -18.91
N GLU A 202 -3.54 12.24 -18.73
CA GLU A 202 -3.60 13.28 -19.75
C GLU A 202 -2.50 13.12 -20.80
N GLN A 203 -1.33 12.67 -20.41
CA GLN A 203 -0.15 12.50 -21.26
C GLN A 203 0.37 11.06 -21.20
N ALA A 204 0.33 10.37 -22.34
CA ALA A 204 0.80 8.99 -22.42
C ALA A 204 2.29 8.83 -22.07
N PHE A 205 3.11 9.81 -22.43
CA PHE A 205 4.56 9.85 -22.18
C PHE A 205 4.98 11.28 -21.80
N PRO A 206 4.76 11.70 -20.54
CA PRO A 206 5.22 13.01 -20.09
C PRO A 206 6.75 13.06 -20.07
N GLU A 207 7.33 14.14 -20.54
CA GLU A 207 8.79 14.33 -20.52
C GLU A 207 9.31 14.52 -19.10
N ARG A 208 8.53 15.22 -18.27
CA ARG A 208 8.84 15.51 -16.86
C ARG A 208 7.56 15.62 -16.04
N ILE A 209 7.60 15.12 -14.82
CA ILE A 209 6.53 15.31 -13.84
C ILE A 209 7.10 16.13 -12.68
N GLU A 210 6.45 17.27 -12.40
CA GLU A 210 6.67 18.08 -11.19
C GLU A 210 5.50 17.87 -10.23
N LEU A 211 5.81 17.46 -8.99
CA LEU A 211 4.82 17.08 -7.96
C LEU A 211 4.76 18.12 -6.84
#